data_b0c66d285b2cb25210d336c27f815254
#
_entry.id   b0c66d285b2cb25210d336c27f815254
#
_cell.length_a   1.000
_cell.length_b   1.000
_cell.length_c   1.000
_cell.angle_alpha   90.00
_cell.angle_beta   90.00
_cell.angle_gamma   90.00
#
_symmetry.space_group_name_H-M   'P 1'
#
loop_
_entity.id
_entity.type
_entity.pdbx_description
1 polymer ?
#
loop_
_entity_poly.entity_id
_entity_poly.type
_entity_poly.pdbx_seq_one_letter_code
_entity_poly.pdbx_strand_id
1 'polypeptide(L)'
;MRPAEQERPPFWQRRPGLRVERHRATMAHLASVYPCHTDASLGDRGPYIGVNVTGGASGWFFDPFELYGHALTNPNCIVTGDIGSGKSALVKAFLRRELAVYGRRRMVTILDPKGEYTPFAAAHDLPVIRLHPGGTDRLNPMDHRGERTETHRRQNLATALVSGVLGRALDATEDALLGWAVSTLARTGRTFTIADVAATVADPADDLVALSRRSPLELAQAATPVVFALDKLLTRTLAGMFDGPTSVRVDWTNGPGFVIDLSAVYDDEDALPLVMLAATSWLAASLQRHDDRRVLQIIDEAWAAVRHGARHFQGSLKLSRTYGVSTWLVCHRPADLSAQTDDGTAIAKISSGLLSDVQTRIILRQPPDQVPVAAELFSLSERERGWIGQLARGRALWRLPSHGAVVQTVLTETEKQLCDTDTAMST
;
A
#
# COMPACT_ATOMS: atom_id res chain seq x y z
N MET A 1 64.57 44.79 27.29
CA MET A 1 63.15 44.59 27.03
C MET A 1 62.66 43.61 28.07
N ARG A 2 61.80 44.07 29.01
CA ARG A 2 61.10 43.18 29.99
C ARG A 2 59.91 42.57 29.33
N PRO A 3 59.55 41.27 29.53
CA PRO A 3 58.37 40.69 29.01
C PRO A 3 57.14 41.27 29.71
N ALA A 4 56.11 41.63 28.97
CA ALA A 4 54.87 42.17 29.48
C ALA A 4 54.21 41.17 30.45
N GLU A 5 53.94 41.64 31.67
CA GLU A 5 53.07 40.90 32.61
C GLU A 5 51.67 40.71 32.02
N GLN A 6 51.29 39.46 31.78
CA GLN A 6 49.92 39.13 31.47
C GLN A 6 49.04 39.37 32.69
N GLU A 7 48.23 40.40 32.66
CA GLU A 7 47.20 40.68 33.66
C GLU A 7 46.32 39.47 33.90
N ARG A 8 46.29 38.94 35.13
CA ARG A 8 45.42 37.83 35.52
C ARG A 8 43.95 38.32 35.48
N PRO A 9 43.08 37.61 34.81
CA PRO A 9 41.68 38.02 34.74
C PRO A 9 41.07 38.11 36.16
N PRO A 10 40.15 39.08 36.40
CA PRO A 10 39.54 39.28 37.68
C PRO A 10 38.77 38.03 38.16
N PHE A 11 38.65 37.87 39.50
CA PHE A 11 38.18 36.59 40.11
C PHE A 11 36.81 36.14 39.60
N TRP A 12 35.91 37.04 39.19
CA TRP A 12 34.61 36.74 38.60
C TRP A 12 34.69 36.17 37.19
N GLN A 13 35.84 36.24 36.50
CA GLN A 13 36.07 35.59 35.22
C GLN A 13 36.75 34.22 35.39
N ARG A 14 37.15 33.85 36.58
CA ARG A 14 37.66 32.52 36.90
C ARG A 14 36.48 31.58 37.04
N ARG A 15 36.03 30.97 35.97
CA ARG A 15 35.08 29.85 36.05
C ARG A 15 35.73 28.74 36.86
N PRO A 16 35.25 28.39 38.07
CA PRO A 16 35.68 27.17 38.71
C PRO A 16 35.39 26.05 37.76
N GLY A 17 36.34 25.25 37.41
CA GLY A 17 36.17 24.09 36.53
C GLY A 17 35.39 23.01 37.27
N LEU A 18 34.12 23.23 37.51
CA LEU A 18 33.19 22.19 37.92
C LEU A 18 33.11 21.22 36.74
N ARG A 19 33.83 20.10 36.86
CA ARG A 19 33.61 18.93 36.02
C ARG A 19 32.29 18.30 36.44
N VAL A 20 31.19 18.82 35.89
CA VAL A 20 29.89 18.16 36.00
C VAL A 20 29.92 17.01 35.00
N GLU A 21 29.65 15.80 35.48
CA GLU A 21 29.45 14.67 34.60
C GLU A 21 28.36 15.01 33.59
N ARG A 22 28.61 14.67 32.32
CA ARG A 22 27.63 14.91 31.26
C ARG A 22 26.38 14.05 31.52
N HIS A 23 25.36 14.61 32.11
CA HIS A 23 24.06 13.96 32.21
C HIS A 23 23.41 13.94 30.85
N ARG A 24 23.02 12.75 30.39
CA ARG A 24 22.16 12.61 29.22
C ARG A 24 20.74 12.95 29.68
N ALA A 25 20.29 14.15 29.38
CA ALA A 25 18.89 14.55 29.58
C ALA A 25 18.09 14.20 28.32
N THR A 26 16.90 13.65 28.48
CA THR A 26 15.92 13.50 27.40
C THR A 26 15.21 14.84 27.18
N MET A 27 14.56 15.02 26.00
CA MET A 27 13.70 16.19 25.74
C MET A 27 12.61 16.34 26.81
N ALA A 28 12.13 15.24 27.38
CA ALA A 28 11.18 15.27 28.50
C ALA A 28 11.76 15.96 29.77
N HIS A 29 13.04 15.78 30.07
CA HIS A 29 13.70 16.48 31.18
C HIS A 29 13.91 17.97 30.87
N LEU A 30 14.16 18.31 29.58
CA LEU A 30 14.29 19.70 29.17
C LEU A 30 12.93 20.43 29.12
N ALA A 31 11.83 19.71 28.90
CA ALA A 31 10.49 20.28 28.91
C ALA A 31 10.13 20.93 30.26
N SER A 32 10.68 20.44 31.37
CA SER A 32 10.51 21.08 32.70
C SER A 32 11.25 22.40 32.82
N VAL A 33 12.33 22.60 32.05
CA VAL A 33 13.11 23.86 32.04
C VAL A 33 12.49 24.87 31.06
N TYR A 34 11.80 24.41 30.04
CA TYR A 34 11.08 25.22 29.04
C TYR A 34 9.63 24.82 28.97
N PRO A 35 8.80 25.18 29.95
CA PRO A 35 7.38 24.75 30.02
C PRO A 35 6.53 25.24 28.84
N CYS A 36 7.01 26.22 28.09
CA CYS A 36 6.35 26.76 26.90
C CYS A 36 6.79 26.09 25.60
N HIS A 37 7.65 25.10 25.65
CA HIS A 37 8.11 24.38 24.46
C HIS A 37 7.11 23.27 24.15
N THR A 38 6.26 23.49 23.14
CA THR A 38 5.41 22.46 22.56
C THR A 38 6.06 21.94 21.29
N ASP A 39 5.99 20.63 21.07
CA ASP A 39 6.37 20.04 19.79
C ASP A 39 5.40 20.56 18.72
N ALA A 40 5.92 20.89 17.53
CA ALA A 40 5.07 21.34 16.44
C ALA A 40 4.12 20.21 16.05
N SER A 41 2.82 20.37 16.32
CA SER A 41 1.81 19.45 15.85
C SER A 41 1.55 19.66 14.36
N LEU A 42 0.90 18.67 13.70
CA LEU A 42 0.43 18.83 12.32
C LEU A 42 -0.73 19.86 12.18
N GLY A 43 -1.11 20.52 13.28
CA GLY A 43 -2.30 21.36 13.36
C GLY A 43 -3.57 20.51 13.54
N ASP A 44 -4.70 21.05 13.08
CA ASP A 44 -6.04 20.47 13.17
C ASP A 44 -6.56 19.91 11.82
N ARG A 45 -5.64 19.59 10.90
CA ARG A 45 -5.98 19.14 9.55
C ARG A 45 -6.33 17.65 9.53
N GLY A 46 -7.61 17.36 9.39
CA GLY A 46 -8.14 16.01 9.34
C GLY A 46 -8.79 15.53 10.64
N PRO A 47 -9.27 14.30 10.69
CA PRO A 47 -9.86 13.72 11.88
C PRO A 47 -8.83 13.55 13.01
N TYR A 48 -9.29 13.66 14.24
CA TYR A 48 -8.48 13.36 15.43
C TYR A 48 -8.14 11.87 15.46
N ILE A 49 -6.87 11.54 15.58
CA ILE A 49 -6.38 10.15 15.64
C ILE A 49 -6.12 9.75 17.09
N GLY A 50 -5.49 10.62 17.85
CA GLY A 50 -5.07 10.30 19.20
C GLY A 50 -4.15 11.33 19.80
N VAL A 51 -3.32 10.92 20.74
CA VAL A 51 -2.43 11.80 21.50
C VAL A 51 -0.99 11.56 21.11
N ASN A 52 -0.26 12.62 20.77
CA ASN A 52 1.18 12.59 20.62
C ASN A 52 1.83 12.45 22.02
N VAL A 53 2.44 11.30 22.27
CA VAL A 53 3.09 11.00 23.57
C VAL A 53 4.57 11.36 23.62
N THR A 54 5.15 11.86 22.54
CA THR A 54 6.55 12.30 22.47
C THR A 54 6.71 13.80 22.71
N GLY A 55 5.64 14.60 22.52
CA GLY A 55 5.69 16.04 22.57
C GLY A 55 4.51 16.64 23.33
N GLY A 56 4.51 16.66 24.67
CA GLY A 56 3.58 17.46 25.47
C GLY A 56 2.11 17.03 25.45
N ALA A 57 1.79 15.80 25.06
CA ALA A 57 0.43 15.24 24.98
C ALA A 57 -0.54 16.04 24.09
N SER A 58 -0.04 16.61 22.99
CA SER A 58 -0.88 17.33 22.02
C SER A 58 -1.77 16.36 21.21
N GLY A 59 -2.92 16.86 20.73
CA GLY A 59 -3.77 16.12 19.81
C GLY A 59 -3.04 15.86 18.49
N TRP A 60 -3.23 14.66 17.93
CA TRP A 60 -2.73 14.29 16.62
C TRP A 60 -3.90 14.16 15.65
N PHE A 61 -3.90 15.02 14.64
CA PHE A 61 -4.88 15.08 13.58
C PHE A 61 -4.21 14.73 12.26
N PHE A 62 -4.88 13.97 11.41
CA PHE A 62 -4.28 13.52 10.16
C PHE A 62 -5.34 13.29 9.08
N ASP A 63 -5.14 13.89 7.93
CA ASP A 63 -5.77 13.55 6.65
C ASP A 63 -4.74 13.71 5.54
N PRO A 64 -4.53 12.69 4.69
CA PRO A 64 -3.51 12.75 3.65
C PRO A 64 -3.79 13.79 2.56
N PHE A 65 -5.04 14.18 2.38
CA PHE A 65 -5.44 15.18 1.38
C PHE A 65 -5.36 16.62 1.91
N GLU A 66 -5.77 16.83 3.17
CA GLU A 66 -5.66 18.15 3.82
C GLU A 66 -4.20 18.53 4.09
N LEU A 67 -3.35 17.54 4.33
CA LEU A 67 -1.91 17.75 4.53
C LEU A 67 -1.14 17.83 3.20
N TYR A 68 -1.77 17.46 2.08
CA TYR A 68 -1.15 17.57 0.76
C TYR A 68 -0.91 19.04 0.38
N GLY A 69 0.31 19.34 -0.08
CA GLY A 69 0.75 20.71 -0.37
C GLY A 69 1.21 21.52 0.86
N HIS A 70 1.08 20.95 2.08
CA HIS A 70 1.57 21.55 3.33
C HIS A 70 2.69 20.70 3.95
N ALA A 71 2.35 19.57 4.53
CA ALA A 71 3.31 18.64 5.15
C ALA A 71 3.64 17.44 4.26
N LEU A 72 2.82 17.18 3.24
CA LEU A 72 2.96 16.07 2.32
C LEU A 72 2.98 16.54 0.86
N THR A 73 3.78 15.90 0.03
CA THR A 73 3.76 16.02 -1.43
C THR A 73 3.23 14.76 -2.11
N ASN A 74 2.94 13.72 -1.31
CA ASN A 74 2.34 12.47 -1.75
C ASN A 74 1.38 11.96 -0.66
N PRO A 75 0.12 11.60 -0.99
CA PRO A 75 -0.88 11.21 -0.01
C PRO A 75 -0.79 9.74 0.43
N ASN A 76 0.11 8.93 -0.15
CA ASN A 76 0.18 7.51 0.15
C ASN A 76 0.81 7.21 1.51
N CYS A 77 0.30 6.15 2.15
CA CYS A 77 0.68 5.74 3.49
C CYS A 77 1.09 4.26 3.52
N ILE A 78 1.98 3.91 4.45
CA ILE A 78 2.25 2.53 4.82
C ILE A 78 2.02 2.34 6.31
N VAL A 79 1.36 1.24 6.67
CA VAL A 79 1.11 0.82 8.05
C VAL A 79 1.76 -0.53 8.26
N THR A 80 2.68 -0.63 9.22
CA THR A 80 3.35 -1.89 9.53
C THR A 80 3.43 -2.12 11.03
N GLY A 81 3.47 -3.39 11.43
CA GLY A 81 3.59 -3.77 12.84
C GLY A 81 3.27 -5.24 13.07
N ASP A 82 3.68 -5.74 14.20
CA ASP A 82 3.43 -7.11 14.63
C ASP A 82 1.93 -7.46 14.74
N ILE A 83 1.61 -8.74 14.74
CA ILE A 83 0.25 -9.23 15.01
C ILE A 83 -0.19 -8.75 16.39
N GLY A 84 -1.44 -8.30 16.52
CA GLY A 84 -1.98 -7.79 17.79
C GLY A 84 -1.45 -6.41 18.21
N SER A 85 -0.60 -5.74 17.42
CA SER A 85 -0.09 -4.39 17.73
C SER A 85 -1.15 -3.28 17.61
N GLY A 86 -2.27 -3.54 16.92
CA GLY A 86 -3.39 -2.60 16.74
C GLY A 86 -3.47 -1.98 15.35
N LYS A 87 -2.85 -2.56 14.32
CA LYS A 87 -2.90 -2.05 12.93
C LYS A 87 -4.33 -1.90 12.41
N SER A 88 -5.08 -3.01 12.36
CA SER A 88 -6.45 -3.02 11.82
C SER A 88 -7.36 -2.07 12.61
N ALA A 89 -7.17 -1.96 13.93
CA ALA A 89 -7.92 -1.02 14.77
C ALA A 89 -7.63 0.44 14.41
N LEU A 90 -6.35 0.79 14.20
CA LEU A 90 -5.95 2.13 13.77
C LEU A 90 -6.57 2.47 12.41
N VAL A 91 -6.45 1.57 11.42
CA VAL A 91 -6.96 1.79 10.07
C VAL A 91 -8.49 1.91 10.06
N LYS A 92 -9.22 1.00 10.73
CA LYS A 92 -10.68 1.04 10.82
C LYS A 92 -11.17 2.31 11.51
N ALA A 93 -10.55 2.71 12.64
CA ALA A 93 -10.89 3.94 13.34
C ALA A 93 -10.64 5.19 12.48
N PHE A 94 -9.51 5.23 11.76
CA PHE A 94 -9.22 6.30 10.82
C PHE A 94 -10.30 6.39 9.73
N LEU A 95 -10.62 5.29 9.04
CA LEU A 95 -11.63 5.26 7.99
C LEU A 95 -13.02 5.68 8.48
N ARG A 96 -13.42 5.21 9.66
CA ARG A 96 -14.69 5.63 10.30
C ARG A 96 -14.75 7.15 10.47
N ARG A 97 -13.68 7.73 10.99
CA ARG A 97 -13.58 9.18 11.24
C ARG A 97 -13.55 9.98 9.96
N GLU A 98 -12.86 9.50 8.94
CA GLU A 98 -12.86 10.09 7.60
C GLU A 98 -14.27 10.14 7.01
N LEU A 99 -15.01 9.02 7.06
CA LEU A 99 -16.38 8.97 6.58
C LEU A 99 -17.31 9.88 7.41
N ALA A 100 -17.11 9.98 8.73
CA ALA A 100 -17.90 10.84 9.60
C ALA A 100 -17.62 12.33 9.36
N VAL A 101 -16.36 12.73 9.15
CA VAL A 101 -15.96 14.14 8.98
C VAL A 101 -16.29 14.65 7.57
N TYR A 102 -16.02 13.86 6.55
CA TYR A 102 -16.09 14.32 5.16
C TYR A 102 -17.31 13.80 4.39
N GLY A 103 -17.99 12.76 4.90
CA GLY A 103 -19.21 12.20 4.29
C GLY A 103 -18.98 11.85 2.82
N ARG A 104 -19.89 12.33 1.95
CA ARG A 104 -19.84 12.04 0.51
C ARG A 104 -18.60 12.56 -0.24
N ARG A 105 -17.80 13.43 0.37
CA ARG A 105 -16.54 13.90 -0.23
C ARG A 105 -15.43 12.86 -0.17
N ARG A 106 -15.62 11.81 0.63
CA ARG A 106 -14.70 10.65 0.73
C ARG A 106 -15.37 9.41 0.19
N MET A 107 -14.58 8.58 -0.44
CA MET A 107 -14.92 7.22 -0.84
C MET A 107 -13.85 6.29 -0.29
N VAL A 108 -14.27 5.13 0.22
CA VAL A 108 -13.36 4.14 0.79
C VAL A 108 -13.40 2.88 -0.05
N THR A 109 -12.25 2.41 -0.50
CA THR A 109 -12.11 1.10 -1.16
C THR A 109 -11.16 0.24 -0.35
N ILE A 110 -11.57 -0.98 -0.03
CA ILE A 110 -10.79 -1.89 0.81
C ILE A 110 -10.59 -3.19 0.05
N LEU A 111 -9.34 -3.60 -0.09
CA LEU A 111 -8.97 -4.93 -0.54
C LEU A 111 -8.63 -5.75 0.70
N ASP A 112 -9.49 -6.72 1.01
CA ASP A 112 -9.55 -7.47 2.26
C ASP A 112 -9.29 -8.96 2.03
N PRO A 113 -8.02 -9.42 2.08
CA PRO A 113 -7.71 -10.82 1.91
C PRO A 113 -8.16 -11.72 3.05
N LYS A 114 -8.41 -11.15 4.25
CA LYS A 114 -8.75 -11.93 5.45
C LYS A 114 -10.23 -11.93 5.80
N GLY A 115 -11.04 -11.07 5.16
CA GLY A 115 -12.45 -10.89 5.52
C GLY A 115 -12.68 -10.13 6.84
N GLU A 116 -11.65 -9.43 7.35
CA GLU A 116 -11.71 -8.72 8.64
C GLU A 116 -12.53 -7.42 8.60
N TYR A 117 -12.84 -6.89 7.41
CA TYR A 117 -13.57 -5.64 7.26
C TYR A 117 -15.08 -5.81 7.09
N THR A 118 -15.61 -7.03 7.11
CA THR A 118 -17.06 -7.29 6.99
C THR A 118 -17.89 -6.57 8.06
N PRO A 119 -17.55 -6.59 9.37
CA PRO A 119 -18.28 -5.82 10.38
C PRO A 119 -18.20 -4.30 10.16
N PHE A 120 -17.04 -3.82 9.73
CA PHE A 120 -16.84 -2.41 9.39
C PHE A 120 -17.71 -2.00 8.20
N ALA A 121 -17.75 -2.83 7.17
CA ALA A 121 -18.57 -2.61 5.97
C ALA A 121 -20.06 -2.51 6.33
N ALA A 122 -20.57 -3.43 7.14
CA ALA A 122 -21.95 -3.41 7.61
C ALA A 122 -22.29 -2.15 8.43
N ALA A 123 -21.37 -1.67 9.27
CA ALA A 123 -21.58 -0.48 10.09
C ALA A 123 -21.55 0.85 9.30
N HIS A 124 -21.07 0.83 8.06
CA HIS A 124 -20.90 2.02 7.21
C HIS A 124 -21.61 1.91 5.85
N ASP A 125 -22.52 0.94 5.68
CA ASP A 125 -23.26 0.70 4.45
C ASP A 125 -22.35 0.52 3.22
N LEU A 126 -21.18 -0.10 3.41
CA LEU A 126 -20.27 -0.44 2.33
C LEU A 126 -20.69 -1.79 1.70
N PRO A 127 -20.99 -1.84 0.39
CA PRO A 127 -21.17 -3.10 -0.30
C PRO A 127 -19.91 -3.98 -0.18
N VAL A 128 -20.10 -5.27 0.03
CA VAL A 128 -19.04 -6.28 0.04
C VAL A 128 -19.12 -7.12 -1.22
N ILE A 129 -18.12 -7.00 -2.08
CA ILE A 129 -17.95 -7.81 -3.28
C ILE A 129 -17.15 -9.04 -2.87
N ARG A 130 -17.81 -10.21 -2.82
CA ARG A 130 -17.18 -11.47 -2.41
C ARG A 130 -16.68 -12.25 -3.62
N LEU A 131 -15.36 -12.22 -3.81
CA LEU A 131 -14.74 -12.98 -4.88
C LEU A 131 -14.26 -14.34 -4.35
N HIS A 132 -14.75 -15.40 -4.96
CA HIS A 132 -14.36 -16.76 -4.60
C HIS A 132 -14.36 -17.68 -5.84
N PRO A 133 -13.57 -18.75 -5.84
CA PRO A 133 -13.56 -19.73 -6.92
C PRO A 133 -14.96 -20.26 -7.22
N GLY A 134 -15.38 -20.21 -8.50
CA GLY A 134 -16.71 -20.59 -8.93
C GLY A 134 -17.83 -19.61 -8.55
N GLY A 135 -17.48 -18.40 -8.10
CA GLY A 135 -18.42 -17.34 -7.75
C GLY A 135 -19.19 -16.77 -8.94
N THR A 136 -20.20 -15.95 -8.62
CA THR A 136 -20.99 -15.21 -9.62
C THR A 136 -20.52 -13.79 -9.83
N ASP A 137 -19.90 -13.19 -8.81
CA ASP A 137 -19.34 -11.85 -8.89
C ASP A 137 -18.00 -11.90 -9.61
N ARG A 138 -17.88 -11.12 -10.67
CA ARG A 138 -16.68 -11.05 -11.50
C ARG A 138 -16.21 -9.63 -11.65
N LEU A 139 -14.89 -9.45 -11.64
CA LEU A 139 -14.23 -8.22 -11.98
C LEU A 139 -13.29 -8.48 -13.17
N ASN A 140 -13.41 -7.70 -14.23
CA ASN A 140 -12.53 -7.83 -15.38
C ASN A 140 -11.28 -6.97 -15.20
N PRO A 141 -10.10 -7.52 -14.94
CA PRO A 141 -8.89 -6.72 -14.74
C PRO A 141 -8.40 -6.05 -16.04
N MET A 142 -8.95 -6.48 -17.20
CA MET A 142 -8.73 -5.86 -18.51
C MET A 142 -9.74 -4.75 -18.83
N ASP A 143 -10.71 -4.46 -17.92
CA ASP A 143 -11.66 -3.37 -18.10
C ASP A 143 -10.97 -2.03 -18.30
N HIS A 144 -11.54 -1.22 -19.21
CA HIS A 144 -10.96 0.06 -19.59
C HIS A 144 -11.97 0.99 -20.31
N ARG A 145 -11.67 2.29 -20.24
CA ARG A 145 -12.31 3.32 -21.06
C ARG A 145 -11.28 4.36 -21.55
N GLY A 146 -10.67 4.09 -22.71
CA GLY A 146 -10.37 5.17 -23.71
C GLY A 146 -8.95 5.61 -24.01
N GLU A 147 -7.81 5.33 -23.35
CA GLU A 147 -6.53 5.95 -23.69
C GLU A 147 -5.37 4.98 -24.05
N ARG A 148 -4.41 5.47 -24.88
CA ARG A 148 -3.23 4.68 -25.33
C ARG A 148 -2.33 4.20 -24.19
N THR A 149 -2.20 4.98 -23.13
CA THR A 149 -1.42 4.64 -21.93
C THR A 149 -1.92 3.37 -21.24
N GLU A 150 -3.16 3.02 -21.43
CA GLU A 150 -3.79 1.87 -20.82
C GLU A 150 -3.55 0.55 -21.54
N THR A 151 -3.31 0.56 -22.83
CA THR A 151 -2.87 -0.66 -23.51
C THR A 151 -1.58 -1.18 -22.92
N HIS A 152 -0.64 -0.29 -22.62
CA HIS A 152 0.63 -0.66 -21.96
C HIS A 152 0.42 -1.20 -20.54
N ARG A 153 -0.53 -0.65 -19.77
CA ARG A 153 -0.89 -1.20 -18.45
C ARG A 153 -1.45 -2.61 -18.54
N ARG A 154 -2.35 -2.87 -19.50
CA ARG A 154 -2.92 -4.20 -19.72
C ARG A 154 -1.85 -5.19 -20.17
N GLN A 155 -0.90 -4.77 -21.03
CA GLN A 155 0.26 -5.57 -21.38
C GLN A 155 1.08 -5.93 -20.14
N ASN A 156 1.46 -4.94 -19.32
CA ASN A 156 2.20 -5.16 -18.09
C ASN A 156 1.46 -6.08 -17.10
N LEU A 157 0.13 -5.94 -16.99
CA LEU A 157 -0.68 -6.84 -16.19
C LEU A 157 -0.66 -8.26 -16.71
N ALA A 158 -0.89 -8.44 -18.01
CA ALA A 158 -0.87 -9.77 -18.64
C ALA A 158 0.49 -10.43 -18.47
N THR A 159 1.59 -9.71 -18.74
CA THR A 159 2.96 -10.18 -18.52
C THR A 159 3.20 -10.59 -17.07
N ALA A 160 2.73 -9.78 -16.10
CA ALA A 160 2.90 -10.08 -14.68
C ALA A 160 2.11 -11.32 -14.23
N LEU A 161 0.86 -11.47 -14.70
CA LEU A 161 0.03 -12.64 -14.40
C LEU A 161 0.64 -13.92 -14.98
N VAL A 162 1.04 -13.89 -16.25
CA VAL A 162 1.64 -15.08 -16.92
C VAL A 162 2.99 -15.42 -16.29
N SER A 163 3.86 -14.45 -16.04
CA SER A 163 5.14 -14.65 -15.36
C SER A 163 4.97 -15.24 -13.97
N GLY A 164 3.96 -14.78 -13.23
CA GLY A 164 3.63 -15.30 -11.90
C GLY A 164 3.23 -16.79 -11.93
N VAL A 165 2.44 -17.20 -12.93
CA VAL A 165 2.06 -18.61 -13.12
C VAL A 165 3.24 -19.49 -13.54
N LEU A 166 4.10 -18.96 -14.43
CA LEU A 166 5.28 -19.67 -14.92
C LEU A 166 6.42 -19.74 -13.90
N GLY A 167 6.39 -18.88 -12.87
CA GLY A 167 7.47 -18.75 -11.88
C GLY A 167 8.77 -18.21 -12.46
N ARG A 168 8.73 -17.57 -13.65
CA ARG A 168 9.88 -16.98 -14.35
C ARG A 168 9.45 -15.79 -15.21
N ALA A 169 10.42 -14.96 -15.58
CA ALA A 169 10.20 -13.93 -16.60
C ALA A 169 9.87 -14.55 -17.95
N LEU A 170 9.07 -13.87 -18.75
CA LEU A 170 8.79 -14.23 -20.14
C LEU A 170 10.06 -14.04 -20.98
N ASP A 171 10.27 -14.91 -21.95
CA ASP A 171 11.27 -14.65 -22.97
C ASP A 171 10.78 -13.58 -23.97
N ALA A 172 11.69 -13.10 -24.84
CA ALA A 172 11.37 -12.02 -25.77
C ALA A 172 10.23 -12.38 -26.76
N THR A 173 10.08 -13.65 -27.09
CA THR A 173 9.03 -14.13 -28.02
C THR A 173 7.70 -14.24 -27.29
N GLU A 174 7.68 -14.82 -26.09
CA GLU A 174 6.51 -14.92 -25.22
C GLU A 174 5.93 -13.55 -24.89
N ASP A 175 6.79 -12.58 -24.50
CA ASP A 175 6.37 -11.20 -24.18
C ASP A 175 5.85 -10.48 -25.43
N ALA A 176 6.48 -10.66 -26.59
CA ALA A 176 6.03 -10.07 -27.85
C ALA A 176 4.67 -10.63 -28.30
N LEU A 177 4.44 -11.95 -28.19
CA LEU A 177 3.17 -12.61 -28.50
C LEU A 177 2.04 -12.07 -27.62
N LEU A 178 2.28 -12.01 -26.31
CA LEU A 178 1.30 -11.53 -25.34
C LEU A 178 1.01 -10.04 -25.54
N GLY A 179 2.04 -9.23 -25.73
CA GLY A 179 1.92 -7.80 -26.01
C GLY A 179 1.18 -7.49 -27.31
N TRP A 180 1.42 -8.28 -28.35
CA TRP A 180 0.71 -8.19 -29.61
C TRP A 180 -0.78 -8.54 -29.45
N ALA A 181 -1.11 -9.64 -28.76
CA ALA A 181 -2.49 -10.05 -28.52
C ALA A 181 -3.29 -8.94 -27.80
N VAL A 182 -2.75 -8.40 -26.70
CA VAL A 182 -3.37 -7.30 -25.96
C VAL A 182 -3.52 -6.04 -26.85
N SER A 183 -2.52 -5.71 -27.64
CA SER A 183 -2.57 -4.55 -28.56
C SER A 183 -3.63 -4.71 -29.65
N THR A 184 -3.77 -5.91 -30.20
CA THR A 184 -4.74 -6.22 -31.25
C THR A 184 -6.15 -6.10 -30.70
N LEU A 185 -6.42 -6.68 -29.53
CA LEU A 185 -7.72 -6.56 -28.85
C LEU A 185 -8.03 -5.08 -28.47
N ALA A 186 -7.04 -4.35 -27.97
CA ALA A 186 -7.22 -2.93 -27.61
C ALA A 186 -7.58 -2.06 -28.83
N ARG A 187 -7.06 -2.37 -30.02
CA ARG A 187 -7.38 -1.64 -31.27
C ARG A 187 -8.83 -1.81 -31.70
N THR A 188 -9.52 -2.87 -31.26
CA THR A 188 -10.95 -3.05 -31.56
C THR A 188 -11.86 -2.03 -30.90
N GLY A 189 -11.39 -1.34 -29.86
CA GLY A 189 -12.17 -0.41 -29.04
C GLY A 189 -13.25 -1.08 -28.18
N ARG A 190 -13.31 -2.40 -28.17
CA ARG A 190 -14.25 -3.17 -27.35
C ARG A 190 -13.61 -3.56 -26.01
N THR A 191 -14.44 -3.80 -25.01
CA THR A 191 -13.99 -4.47 -23.77
C THR A 191 -13.61 -5.91 -24.11
N PHE A 192 -12.52 -6.36 -23.55
CA PHE A 192 -12.04 -7.74 -23.68
C PHE A 192 -11.59 -8.28 -22.32
N THR A 193 -11.46 -9.58 -22.22
CA THR A 193 -11.13 -10.31 -21.00
C THR A 193 -9.78 -11.04 -21.14
N ILE A 194 -9.32 -11.66 -20.06
CA ILE A 194 -8.13 -12.56 -20.11
C ILE A 194 -8.43 -13.74 -21.05
N ALA A 195 -9.65 -14.22 -21.14
CA ALA A 195 -10.05 -15.29 -22.05
C ALA A 195 -9.86 -14.89 -23.52
N ASP A 196 -10.21 -13.64 -23.87
CA ASP A 196 -9.99 -13.13 -25.23
C ASP A 196 -8.48 -13.03 -25.54
N VAL A 197 -7.67 -12.63 -24.57
CA VAL A 197 -6.20 -12.63 -24.72
C VAL A 197 -5.68 -14.04 -24.96
N ALA A 198 -6.15 -15.03 -24.18
CA ALA A 198 -5.74 -16.44 -24.35
C ALA A 198 -6.10 -16.97 -25.74
N ALA A 199 -7.30 -16.71 -26.21
CA ALA A 199 -7.74 -17.10 -27.55
C ALA A 199 -6.88 -16.46 -28.66
N THR A 200 -6.55 -15.16 -28.51
CA THR A 200 -5.73 -14.43 -29.49
C THR A 200 -4.28 -14.92 -29.51
N VAL A 201 -3.72 -15.31 -28.36
CA VAL A 201 -2.35 -15.87 -28.29
C VAL A 201 -2.32 -17.29 -28.88
N ALA A 202 -3.38 -18.08 -28.70
CA ALA A 202 -3.48 -19.44 -29.21
C ALA A 202 -3.59 -19.49 -30.73
N ASP A 203 -4.15 -18.48 -31.36
CA ASP A 203 -4.30 -18.37 -32.82
C ASP A 203 -3.75 -17.03 -33.34
N PRO A 204 -2.41 -16.92 -33.48
CA PRO A 204 -1.77 -15.70 -33.95
C PRO A 204 -2.13 -15.40 -35.40
N ALA A 205 -2.58 -14.17 -35.70
CA ALA A 205 -2.95 -13.77 -37.04
C ALA A 205 -1.75 -13.67 -38.02
N ASP A 206 -2.04 -13.75 -39.31
CA ASP A 206 -1.07 -13.77 -40.39
C ASP A 206 -0.11 -12.56 -40.42
N ASP A 207 -0.56 -11.40 -39.92
CA ASP A 207 0.27 -10.19 -39.81
C ASP A 207 1.42 -10.36 -38.80
N LEU A 208 1.19 -11.08 -37.70
CA LEU A 208 2.24 -11.41 -36.74
C LEU A 208 3.22 -12.46 -37.31
N VAL A 209 2.69 -13.45 -38.02
CA VAL A 209 3.52 -14.45 -38.74
C VAL A 209 4.47 -13.72 -39.70
N ALA A 210 3.96 -12.82 -40.51
CA ALA A 210 4.75 -12.04 -41.45
C ALA A 210 5.79 -11.12 -40.76
N LEU A 211 5.40 -10.49 -39.65
CA LEU A 211 6.29 -9.59 -38.90
C LEU A 211 7.42 -10.35 -38.21
N SER A 212 7.12 -11.49 -37.62
CA SER A 212 8.09 -12.30 -36.86
C SER A 212 9.11 -13.02 -37.72
N ARG A 213 8.83 -13.20 -39.03
CA ARG A 213 9.59 -14.03 -39.95
C ARG A 213 9.72 -15.48 -39.51
N ARG A 214 8.82 -15.98 -38.68
CA ARG A 214 8.75 -17.36 -38.20
C ARG A 214 7.60 -18.09 -38.88
N SER A 215 7.72 -19.39 -38.96
CA SER A 215 6.62 -20.23 -39.42
C SER A 215 5.46 -20.22 -38.40
N PRO A 216 4.22 -20.47 -38.84
CA PRO A 216 3.10 -20.64 -37.92
C PRO A 216 3.34 -21.68 -36.84
N LEU A 217 4.03 -22.77 -37.17
CA LEU A 217 4.37 -23.82 -36.21
C LEU A 217 5.35 -23.37 -35.14
N GLU A 218 6.38 -22.61 -35.50
CA GLU A 218 7.35 -22.07 -34.53
C GLU A 218 6.68 -21.06 -33.59
N LEU A 219 5.75 -20.24 -34.09
CA LEU A 219 4.99 -19.32 -33.24
C LEU A 219 4.04 -20.07 -32.31
N ALA A 220 3.33 -21.08 -32.77
CA ALA A 220 2.46 -21.93 -31.94
C ALA A 220 3.25 -22.64 -30.83
N GLN A 221 4.46 -23.15 -31.16
CA GLN A 221 5.35 -23.75 -30.16
C GLN A 221 5.78 -22.71 -29.09
N ALA A 222 6.16 -21.51 -29.52
CA ALA A 222 6.56 -20.44 -28.61
C ALA A 222 5.38 -19.91 -27.77
N ALA A 223 4.15 -19.92 -28.30
CA ALA A 223 2.95 -19.54 -27.59
C ALA A 223 2.50 -20.53 -26.51
N THR A 224 2.87 -21.82 -26.67
CA THR A 224 2.38 -22.92 -25.81
C THR A 224 2.52 -22.65 -24.30
N PRO A 225 3.67 -22.20 -23.76
CA PRO A 225 3.79 -21.91 -22.32
C PRO A 225 2.84 -20.80 -21.87
N VAL A 226 2.68 -19.76 -22.68
CA VAL A 226 1.79 -18.63 -22.40
C VAL A 226 0.33 -19.07 -22.40
N VAL A 227 -0.08 -19.88 -23.38
CA VAL A 227 -1.43 -20.44 -23.49
C VAL A 227 -1.76 -21.29 -22.27
N PHE A 228 -0.87 -22.20 -21.85
CA PHE A 228 -1.09 -23.02 -20.65
C PHE A 228 -1.12 -22.19 -19.37
N ALA A 229 -0.31 -21.14 -19.26
CA ALA A 229 -0.37 -20.25 -18.13
C ALA A 229 -1.70 -19.47 -18.05
N LEU A 230 -2.18 -18.96 -19.19
CA LEU A 230 -3.49 -18.30 -19.29
C LEU A 230 -4.65 -19.27 -19.02
N ASP A 231 -4.58 -20.50 -19.52
CA ASP A 231 -5.56 -21.55 -19.21
C ASP A 231 -5.60 -21.86 -17.70
N LYS A 232 -4.45 -22.02 -17.06
CA LYS A 232 -4.38 -22.21 -15.60
C LYS A 232 -4.99 -21.04 -14.83
N LEU A 233 -4.77 -19.80 -15.27
CA LEU A 233 -5.41 -18.61 -14.67
C LEU A 233 -6.94 -18.69 -14.79
N LEU A 234 -7.44 -19.03 -15.98
CA LEU A 234 -8.88 -19.04 -16.28
C LEU A 234 -9.62 -20.20 -15.66
N THR A 235 -8.99 -21.37 -15.56
CA THR A 235 -9.65 -22.60 -15.10
C THR A 235 -9.46 -22.87 -13.60
N ARG A 236 -8.48 -22.22 -12.95
CA ARG A 236 -8.14 -22.45 -11.54
C ARG A 236 -8.01 -21.15 -10.75
N THR A 237 -6.93 -20.40 -10.97
CA THR A 237 -6.51 -19.30 -10.08
C THR A 237 -7.49 -18.15 -10.05
N LEU A 238 -8.04 -17.75 -11.20
CA LEU A 238 -8.97 -16.62 -11.34
C LEU A 238 -10.41 -17.05 -11.67
N ALA A 239 -10.66 -18.36 -11.75
CA ALA A 239 -11.95 -18.92 -12.14
C ALA A 239 -13.08 -18.44 -11.22
N GLY A 240 -14.14 -17.90 -11.82
CA GLY A 240 -15.30 -17.37 -11.08
C GLY A 240 -15.08 -16.00 -10.43
N MET A 241 -13.88 -15.41 -10.59
CA MET A 241 -13.53 -14.10 -10.00
C MET A 241 -13.11 -13.08 -11.07
N PHE A 242 -12.18 -13.45 -11.98
CA PHE A 242 -11.59 -12.54 -12.97
C PHE A 242 -11.57 -13.12 -14.39
N ASP A 243 -12.30 -14.16 -14.63
CA ASP A 243 -12.35 -14.93 -15.88
C ASP A 243 -13.36 -14.40 -16.91
N GLY A 244 -14.14 -13.38 -16.57
CA GLY A 244 -15.20 -12.83 -17.41
C GLY A 244 -15.41 -11.32 -17.28
N PRO A 245 -16.42 -10.78 -17.95
CA PRO A 245 -16.79 -9.37 -17.83
C PRO A 245 -17.19 -8.99 -16.40
N THR A 246 -16.92 -7.74 -16.00
CA THR A 246 -17.34 -7.22 -14.69
C THR A 246 -18.87 -7.31 -14.54
N SER A 247 -19.32 -8.07 -13.54
CA SER A 247 -20.73 -8.29 -13.23
C SER A 247 -21.27 -7.36 -12.13
N VAL A 248 -20.37 -6.84 -11.29
CA VAL A 248 -20.74 -6.01 -10.14
C VAL A 248 -20.98 -4.55 -10.54
N ARG A 249 -21.93 -3.91 -9.86
CA ARG A 249 -22.19 -2.47 -10.02
C ARG A 249 -21.74 -1.73 -8.78
N VAL A 250 -20.88 -0.73 -8.97
CA VAL A 250 -20.41 0.15 -7.91
C VAL A 250 -20.97 1.55 -8.13
N ASP A 251 -21.58 2.13 -7.10
CA ASP A 251 -21.98 3.55 -7.12
C ASP A 251 -20.76 4.45 -6.84
N TRP A 252 -20.12 4.83 -7.91
CA TRP A 252 -18.94 5.69 -7.85
C TRP A 252 -19.26 7.14 -7.49
N THR A 253 -20.47 7.61 -7.72
CA THR A 253 -20.87 9.01 -7.57
C THR A 253 -21.32 9.33 -6.14
N ASN A 254 -22.15 8.47 -5.55
CA ASN A 254 -22.78 8.76 -4.26
C ASN A 254 -22.48 7.72 -3.16
N GLY A 255 -22.03 6.53 -3.54
CA GLY A 255 -21.75 5.45 -2.60
C GLY A 255 -20.60 5.79 -1.64
N PRO A 256 -20.62 5.30 -0.39
CA PRO A 256 -19.55 5.54 0.58
C PRO A 256 -18.25 4.80 0.21
N GLY A 257 -18.32 3.83 -0.67
CA GLY A 257 -17.24 2.95 -1.08
C GLY A 257 -17.65 1.50 -1.12
N PHE A 258 -16.70 0.58 -1.05
CA PHE A 258 -16.94 -0.86 -1.05
C PHE A 258 -15.73 -1.64 -0.51
N VAL A 259 -15.96 -2.90 -0.18
CA VAL A 259 -14.93 -3.86 0.21
C VAL A 259 -14.86 -4.96 -0.85
N ILE A 260 -13.68 -5.35 -1.27
CA ILE A 260 -13.44 -6.57 -2.04
C ILE A 260 -12.90 -7.62 -1.08
N ASP A 261 -13.72 -8.60 -0.78
CA ASP A 261 -13.42 -9.72 0.09
C ASP A 261 -12.80 -10.86 -0.72
N LEU A 262 -11.56 -11.21 -0.41
CA LEU A 262 -10.76 -12.26 -1.03
C LEU A 262 -10.45 -13.41 -0.05
N SER A 263 -11.16 -13.50 1.06
CA SER A 263 -10.88 -14.48 2.13
C SER A 263 -10.95 -15.93 1.66
N ALA A 264 -11.72 -16.19 0.62
CA ALA A 264 -11.81 -17.54 0.04
C ALA A 264 -10.52 -18.06 -0.62
N VAL A 265 -9.55 -17.18 -0.91
CA VAL A 265 -8.25 -17.55 -1.51
C VAL A 265 -7.07 -17.20 -0.61
N TYR A 266 -7.34 -16.80 0.64
CA TYR A 266 -6.29 -16.34 1.54
C TYR A 266 -5.23 -17.41 1.87
N ASP A 267 -5.67 -18.67 2.03
CA ASP A 267 -4.79 -19.80 2.38
C ASP A 267 -4.04 -20.36 1.15
N ASP A 268 -4.32 -19.88 -0.07
CA ASP A 268 -3.60 -20.28 -1.27
C ASP A 268 -2.47 -19.28 -1.56
N GLU A 269 -1.26 -19.62 -1.09
CA GLU A 269 -0.06 -18.77 -1.22
C GLU A 269 0.34 -18.47 -2.67
N ASP A 270 -0.05 -19.32 -3.63
CA ASP A 270 0.23 -19.11 -5.05
C ASP A 270 -0.85 -18.30 -5.75
N ALA A 271 -2.12 -18.51 -5.36
CA ALA A 271 -3.25 -17.82 -5.96
C ALA A 271 -3.40 -16.39 -5.43
N LEU A 272 -3.26 -16.18 -4.12
CA LEU A 272 -3.50 -14.88 -3.48
C LEU A 272 -2.73 -13.73 -4.15
N PRO A 273 -1.42 -13.83 -4.45
CA PRO A 273 -0.70 -12.73 -5.12
C PRO A 273 -1.25 -12.39 -6.50
N LEU A 274 -1.68 -13.38 -7.29
CA LEU A 274 -2.23 -13.18 -8.64
C LEU A 274 -3.64 -12.58 -8.58
N VAL A 275 -4.46 -13.03 -7.64
CA VAL A 275 -5.78 -12.46 -7.35
C VAL A 275 -5.67 -11.02 -6.89
N MET A 276 -4.73 -10.72 -5.98
CA MET A 276 -4.44 -9.36 -5.50
C MET A 276 -3.97 -8.44 -6.64
N LEU A 277 -3.13 -8.96 -7.54
CA LEU A 277 -2.68 -8.22 -8.72
C LEU A 277 -3.85 -7.89 -9.66
N ALA A 278 -4.73 -8.87 -9.94
CA ALA A 278 -5.91 -8.66 -10.76
C ALA A 278 -6.88 -7.65 -10.13
N ALA A 279 -7.16 -7.77 -8.83
CA ALA A 279 -8.03 -6.87 -8.08
C ALA A 279 -7.49 -5.43 -8.04
N THR A 280 -6.20 -5.24 -7.75
CA THR A 280 -5.56 -3.91 -7.74
C THR A 280 -5.53 -3.29 -9.13
N SER A 281 -5.37 -4.08 -10.19
CA SER A 281 -5.44 -3.59 -11.57
C SER A 281 -6.85 -3.11 -11.94
N TRP A 282 -7.88 -3.88 -11.59
CA TRP A 282 -9.27 -3.48 -11.79
C TRP A 282 -9.60 -2.19 -11.01
N LEU A 283 -9.18 -2.08 -9.74
CA LEU A 283 -9.35 -0.88 -8.94
C LEU A 283 -8.66 0.32 -9.60
N ALA A 284 -7.42 0.18 -10.02
CA ALA A 284 -6.67 1.26 -10.66
C ALA A 284 -7.36 1.76 -11.95
N ALA A 285 -7.88 0.84 -12.77
CA ALA A 285 -8.65 1.20 -13.97
C ALA A 285 -9.99 1.87 -13.63
N SER A 286 -10.65 1.41 -12.57
CA SER A 286 -11.93 1.95 -12.12
C SER A 286 -11.78 3.34 -11.49
N LEU A 287 -10.72 3.59 -10.74
CA LEU A 287 -10.44 4.87 -10.07
C LEU A 287 -10.11 6.01 -11.04
N GLN A 288 -9.68 5.74 -12.25
CA GLN A 288 -9.49 6.77 -13.27
C GLN A 288 -10.77 7.45 -13.77
N ARG A 289 -11.92 6.91 -13.40
CA ARG A 289 -13.25 7.39 -13.83
C ARG A 289 -13.84 8.45 -12.91
N HIS A 290 -13.07 8.88 -11.89
CA HIS A 290 -13.60 9.72 -10.82
C HIS A 290 -13.56 11.19 -11.13
N ASP A 291 -14.70 11.80 -10.89
CA ASP A 291 -14.84 13.22 -10.66
C ASP A 291 -14.28 13.59 -9.27
N ASP A 292 -14.42 14.80 -8.82
CA ASP A 292 -13.77 15.49 -7.69
C ASP A 292 -13.70 14.82 -6.30
N ARG A 293 -14.15 13.57 -6.14
CA ARG A 293 -14.11 12.86 -4.86
C ARG A 293 -12.72 12.36 -4.52
N ARG A 294 -12.35 12.43 -3.26
CA ARG A 294 -11.09 11.85 -2.76
C ARG A 294 -11.32 10.40 -2.32
N VAL A 295 -10.44 9.51 -2.72
CA VAL A 295 -10.56 8.08 -2.46
C VAL A 295 -9.46 7.60 -1.52
N LEU A 296 -9.86 6.95 -0.43
CA LEU A 296 -8.98 6.21 0.46
C LEU A 296 -8.99 4.74 0.02
N GLN A 297 -7.89 4.28 -0.50
CA GLN A 297 -7.70 2.89 -0.94
C GLN A 297 -6.87 2.14 0.08
N ILE A 298 -7.46 1.17 0.76
CA ILE A 298 -6.76 0.30 1.69
C ILE A 298 -6.42 -1.01 0.98
N ILE A 299 -5.17 -1.40 1.05
CA ILE A 299 -4.70 -2.70 0.56
C ILE A 299 -4.11 -3.43 1.76
N ASP A 300 -4.89 -4.31 2.31
CA ASP A 300 -4.42 -5.18 3.39
C ASP A 300 -3.57 -6.32 2.80
N GLU A 301 -2.63 -6.86 3.57
CA GLU A 301 -1.62 -7.82 3.08
C GLU A 301 -0.92 -7.34 1.80
N ALA A 302 -0.52 -6.07 1.76
CA ALA A 302 0.01 -5.42 0.56
C ALA A 302 1.22 -6.13 -0.07
N TRP A 303 1.95 -6.96 0.70
CA TRP A 303 3.03 -7.81 0.20
C TRP A 303 2.56 -8.73 -0.93
N ALA A 304 1.34 -9.28 -0.83
CA ALA A 304 0.80 -10.15 -1.85
C ALA A 304 0.57 -9.42 -3.18
N ALA A 305 0.07 -8.17 -3.13
CA ALA A 305 -0.09 -7.34 -4.33
C ALA A 305 1.24 -6.98 -5.01
N VAL A 306 2.31 -6.86 -4.22
CA VAL A 306 3.64 -6.48 -4.71
C VAL A 306 4.41 -7.67 -5.30
N ARG A 307 4.18 -8.90 -4.81
CA ARG A 307 4.96 -10.11 -5.16
C ARG A 307 5.16 -10.30 -6.67
N HIS A 308 4.12 -10.23 -7.47
CA HIS A 308 4.19 -10.40 -8.92
C HIS A 308 3.92 -9.10 -9.70
N GLY A 309 3.41 -8.07 -9.03
CA GLY A 309 2.93 -6.84 -9.64
C GLY A 309 3.68 -5.57 -9.25
N ALA A 310 4.89 -5.65 -8.70
CA ALA A 310 5.60 -4.49 -8.14
C ALA A 310 5.70 -3.28 -9.09
N ARG A 311 6.01 -3.51 -10.38
CA ARG A 311 6.05 -2.44 -11.39
C ARG A 311 4.68 -1.84 -11.69
N HIS A 312 3.67 -2.70 -11.83
CA HIS A 312 2.29 -2.29 -12.07
C HIS A 312 1.78 -1.46 -10.89
N PHE A 313 2.06 -1.92 -9.68
CA PHE A 313 1.66 -1.28 -8.45
C PHE A 313 2.36 0.07 -8.23
N GLN A 314 3.66 0.16 -8.49
CA GLN A 314 4.40 1.42 -8.44
C GLN A 314 3.81 2.47 -9.41
N GLY A 315 3.42 2.06 -10.62
CA GLY A 315 2.73 2.93 -11.57
C GLY A 315 1.43 3.52 -10.98
N SER A 316 0.63 2.70 -10.29
CA SER A 316 -0.61 3.15 -9.64
C SER A 316 -0.35 4.15 -8.50
N LEU A 317 0.67 3.93 -7.67
CA LEU A 317 1.03 4.86 -6.60
C LEU A 317 1.48 6.23 -7.13
N LYS A 318 2.21 6.26 -8.24
CA LYS A 318 2.65 7.52 -8.87
C LYS A 318 1.48 8.34 -9.42
N LEU A 319 0.40 7.68 -9.84
CA LEU A 319 -0.81 8.32 -10.37
C LEU A 319 -1.82 8.71 -9.28
N SER A 320 -1.58 8.35 -8.02
CA SER A 320 -2.45 8.66 -6.88
C SER A 320 -2.84 10.14 -6.82
N ARG A 321 -1.88 11.04 -7.07
CA ARG A 321 -2.12 12.50 -7.08
C ARG A 321 -3.06 12.94 -8.18
N THR A 322 -2.89 12.38 -9.38
CA THR A 322 -3.70 12.73 -10.56
C THR A 322 -5.16 12.34 -10.36
N TYR A 323 -5.39 11.20 -9.71
CA TYR A 323 -6.75 10.67 -9.51
C TYR A 323 -7.34 10.98 -8.14
N GLY A 324 -6.66 11.75 -7.29
CA GLY A 324 -7.14 12.09 -5.96
C GLY A 324 -7.28 10.86 -5.05
N VAL A 325 -6.37 9.90 -5.18
CA VAL A 325 -6.35 8.65 -4.41
C VAL A 325 -5.25 8.71 -3.36
N SER A 326 -5.53 8.26 -2.16
CA SER A 326 -4.54 7.95 -1.12
C SER A 326 -4.53 6.45 -0.90
N THR A 327 -3.42 5.79 -1.23
CA THR A 327 -3.28 4.35 -1.07
C THR A 327 -2.56 4.05 0.25
N TRP A 328 -3.19 3.23 1.08
CA TRP A 328 -2.68 2.76 2.35
C TRP A 328 -2.27 1.29 2.22
N LEU A 329 -0.98 1.05 2.34
CA LEU A 329 -0.39 -0.29 2.31
C LEU A 329 -0.31 -0.83 3.74
N VAL A 330 -1.05 -1.88 4.04
CA VAL A 330 -1.01 -2.51 5.35
C VAL A 330 -0.21 -3.81 5.25
N CYS A 331 0.83 -3.94 6.09
CA CYS A 331 1.73 -5.09 6.10
C CYS A 331 2.01 -5.55 7.52
N HIS A 332 2.23 -6.85 7.73
CA HIS A 332 2.65 -7.36 9.03
C HIS A 332 4.12 -7.07 9.29
N ARG A 333 4.99 -7.44 8.37
CA ARG A 333 6.43 -7.29 8.53
C ARG A 333 6.99 -6.40 7.42
N PRO A 334 7.89 -5.47 7.74
CA PRO A 334 8.62 -4.70 6.73
C PRO A 334 9.39 -5.60 5.76
N ALA A 335 9.93 -6.72 6.26
CA ALA A 335 10.63 -7.72 5.48
C ALA A 335 9.76 -8.35 4.38
N ASP A 336 8.44 -8.47 4.58
CA ASP A 336 7.54 -9.08 3.60
C ASP A 336 7.51 -8.30 2.27
N LEU A 337 7.80 -7.00 2.31
CA LEU A 337 7.93 -6.16 1.12
C LEU A 337 9.29 -6.31 0.42
N SER A 338 10.32 -6.79 1.12
CA SER A 338 11.68 -6.92 0.61
C SER A 338 12.09 -8.37 0.31
N ALA A 339 11.58 -9.35 1.08
CA ALA A 339 12.01 -10.74 1.03
C ALA A 339 11.40 -11.55 -0.13
N GLN A 340 10.35 -11.06 -0.77
CA GLN A 340 9.67 -11.76 -1.87
C GLN A 340 10.38 -11.61 -3.23
N THR A 341 11.64 -11.25 -3.22
CA THR A 341 12.40 -10.87 -4.40
C THR A 341 13.55 -11.84 -4.62
N ASP A 342 13.24 -13.09 -5.02
CA ASP A 342 14.25 -14.12 -5.32
C ASP A 342 15.19 -13.74 -6.49
N ASP A 343 14.84 -12.77 -7.32
CA ASP A 343 15.72 -12.22 -8.36
C ASP A 343 16.46 -10.95 -7.87
N GLY A 344 17.34 -11.14 -6.97
CA GLY A 344 18.35 -10.35 -6.24
C GLY A 344 18.70 -8.91 -6.61
N THR A 345 18.21 -8.30 -7.68
CA THR A 345 18.65 -6.94 -8.06
C THR A 345 17.58 -6.00 -8.60
N ALA A 346 16.65 -6.45 -9.46
CA ALA A 346 15.68 -5.56 -10.09
C ALA A 346 14.48 -5.26 -9.19
N ILE A 347 13.97 -6.25 -8.48
CA ILE A 347 12.76 -6.11 -7.66
C ILE A 347 13.09 -5.48 -6.30
N ALA A 348 14.25 -5.73 -5.71
CA ALA A 348 14.71 -4.99 -4.53
C ALA A 348 14.81 -3.49 -4.78
N LYS A 349 15.23 -3.07 -5.99
CA LYS A 349 15.20 -1.67 -6.43
C LYS A 349 13.78 -1.14 -6.61
N ILE A 350 12.83 -1.98 -7.05
CA ILE A 350 11.43 -1.57 -7.20
C ILE A 350 10.76 -1.46 -5.84
N SER A 351 11.03 -2.35 -4.90
CA SER A 351 10.51 -2.27 -3.53
C SER A 351 11.02 -1.02 -2.80
N SER A 352 12.31 -0.68 -2.95
CA SER A 352 12.83 0.59 -2.46
C SER A 352 12.20 1.80 -3.16
N GLY A 353 11.91 1.68 -4.45
CA GLY A 353 11.17 2.68 -5.23
C GLY A 353 9.72 2.85 -4.74
N LEU A 354 9.01 1.76 -4.42
CA LEU A 354 7.66 1.82 -3.84
C LEU A 354 7.64 2.61 -2.53
N LEU A 355 8.62 2.38 -1.66
CA LEU A 355 8.73 3.07 -0.38
C LEU A 355 9.09 4.56 -0.52
N SER A 356 9.77 4.94 -1.60
CA SER A 356 10.01 6.36 -1.91
C SER A 356 8.73 7.08 -2.36
N ASP A 357 7.78 6.34 -2.94
CA ASP A 357 6.46 6.84 -3.33
C ASP A 357 5.44 6.86 -2.17
N VAL A 358 5.89 6.56 -0.93
CA VAL A 358 5.07 6.57 0.29
C VAL A 358 5.72 7.48 1.32
N GLN A 359 5.08 8.61 1.61
CA GLN A 359 5.65 9.62 2.51
C GLN A 359 5.23 9.47 3.97
N THR A 360 4.02 8.97 4.22
CA THR A 360 3.55 8.72 5.58
C THR A 360 3.82 7.28 5.98
N ARG A 361 4.59 7.10 7.03
CA ARG A 361 4.96 5.80 7.57
C ARG A 361 4.42 5.68 8.98
N ILE A 362 3.56 4.70 9.20
CA ILE A 362 2.89 4.42 10.48
C ILE A 362 3.42 3.08 10.96
N ILE A 363 4.32 3.12 11.92
CA ILE A 363 5.07 1.95 12.37
C ILE A 363 4.63 1.62 13.80
N LEU A 364 3.86 0.55 13.96
CA LEU A 364 3.50 0.00 15.25
C LEU A 364 4.63 -0.88 15.78
N ARG A 365 4.43 -1.51 16.95
CA ARG A 365 5.45 -2.37 17.56
C ARG A 365 5.98 -3.39 16.55
N GLN A 366 7.30 -3.50 16.52
CA GLN A 366 8.03 -4.48 15.71
C GLN A 366 8.65 -5.56 16.59
N PRO A 367 8.63 -6.83 16.20
CA PRO A 367 9.38 -7.86 16.90
C PRO A 367 10.89 -7.60 16.79
N PRO A 368 11.71 -8.11 17.74
CA PRO A 368 13.14 -7.76 17.82
C PRO A 368 13.94 -8.04 16.55
N ASP A 369 13.62 -9.11 15.83
CA ASP A 369 14.23 -9.48 14.55
C ASP A 369 13.88 -8.51 13.39
N GLN A 370 12.71 -7.87 13.46
CA GLN A 370 12.24 -6.93 12.43
C GLN A 370 12.65 -5.49 12.71
N VAL A 371 13.07 -5.13 13.92
CA VAL A 371 13.50 -3.77 14.27
C VAL A 371 14.67 -3.29 13.40
N PRO A 372 15.73 -4.06 13.15
CA PRO A 372 16.81 -3.64 12.26
C PRO A 372 16.35 -3.42 10.83
N VAL A 373 15.54 -4.35 10.30
CA VAL A 373 14.99 -4.30 8.94
C VAL A 373 14.10 -3.07 8.75
N ALA A 374 13.19 -2.82 9.69
CA ALA A 374 12.34 -1.63 9.68
C ALA A 374 13.16 -0.33 9.76
N ALA A 375 14.21 -0.30 10.60
CA ALA A 375 15.06 0.87 10.76
C ALA A 375 15.81 1.21 9.47
N GLU A 376 16.34 0.22 8.77
CA GLU A 376 17.00 0.39 7.48
C GLU A 376 15.99 0.81 6.41
N LEU A 377 14.91 0.05 6.24
CA LEU A 377 13.90 0.23 5.21
C LEU A 377 13.23 1.62 5.27
N PHE A 378 12.95 2.09 6.47
CA PHE A 378 12.31 3.39 6.70
C PHE A 378 13.29 4.52 7.05
N SER A 379 14.60 4.24 7.03
CA SER A 379 15.67 5.20 7.39
C SER A 379 15.42 5.86 8.75
N LEU A 380 15.16 5.04 9.77
CA LEU A 380 14.87 5.50 11.13
C LEU A 380 16.15 5.90 11.85
N SER A 381 16.07 6.96 12.66
CA SER A 381 17.12 7.32 13.58
C SER A 381 17.28 6.27 14.70
N GLU A 382 18.42 6.25 15.38
CA GLU A 382 18.64 5.34 16.52
C GLU A 382 17.57 5.49 17.62
N ARG A 383 17.08 6.69 17.84
CA ARG A 383 16.01 6.96 18.80
C ARG A 383 14.69 6.33 18.38
N GLU A 384 14.30 6.50 17.13
CA GLU A 384 13.08 5.91 16.55
C GLU A 384 13.19 4.38 16.52
N ARG A 385 14.36 3.84 16.18
CA ARG A 385 14.65 2.41 16.26
C ARG A 385 14.44 1.86 17.66
N GLY A 386 14.88 2.58 18.70
CA GLY A 386 14.65 2.19 20.08
C GLY A 386 13.17 2.19 20.46
N TRP A 387 12.36 3.08 19.89
CA TRP A 387 10.94 3.15 20.17
C TRP A 387 10.15 1.99 19.58
N ILE A 388 10.35 1.68 18.30
CA ILE A 388 9.48 0.73 17.57
C ILE A 388 9.51 -0.69 18.14
N GLY A 389 10.57 -1.09 18.85
CA GLY A 389 10.65 -2.37 19.55
C GLY A 389 9.88 -2.41 20.88
N GLN A 390 9.51 -1.23 21.44
CA GLN A 390 8.94 -1.11 22.78
C GLN A 390 7.55 -0.47 22.82
N LEU A 391 6.96 -0.17 21.64
CA LEU A 391 5.65 0.44 21.56
C LEU A 391 4.59 -0.44 22.23
N ALA A 392 3.72 0.15 23.07
CA ALA A 392 2.55 -0.51 23.59
C ALA A 392 1.48 -0.71 22.49
N ARG A 393 0.54 -1.64 22.71
CA ARG A 393 -0.61 -1.85 21.80
C ARG A 393 -1.34 -0.51 21.55
N GLY A 394 -1.62 -0.24 20.28
CA GLY A 394 -2.29 1.00 19.85
C GLY A 394 -1.39 2.24 19.82
N ARG A 395 -0.09 2.09 20.08
CA ARG A 395 0.92 3.14 19.82
C ARG A 395 1.62 2.90 18.51
N ALA A 396 1.82 3.97 17.74
CA ALA A 396 2.54 3.94 16.49
C ALA A 396 3.51 5.12 16.39
N LEU A 397 4.68 4.87 15.81
CA LEU A 397 5.54 5.94 15.30
C LEU A 397 4.94 6.42 13.98
N TRP A 398 4.47 7.66 13.96
CA TRP A 398 4.07 8.36 12.76
C TRP A 398 5.24 9.15 12.23
N ARG A 399 5.65 8.84 11.03
CA ARG A 399 6.76 9.51 10.37
C ARG A 399 6.31 10.11 9.04
N LEU A 400 6.36 11.43 8.97
CA LEU A 400 6.14 12.25 7.80
C LEU A 400 7.48 12.88 7.38
N PRO A 401 7.62 13.51 6.22
CA PRO A 401 8.88 14.09 5.76
C PRO A 401 9.55 15.05 6.76
N SER A 402 8.76 15.89 7.43
CA SER A 402 9.25 16.91 8.38
C SER A 402 8.81 16.69 9.83
N HIS A 403 8.00 15.67 10.11
CA HIS A 403 7.45 15.42 11.44
C HIS A 403 7.59 13.95 11.82
N GLY A 404 7.89 13.70 13.08
CA GLY A 404 7.91 12.36 13.65
C GLY A 404 7.39 12.38 15.08
N ALA A 405 6.37 11.55 15.37
CA ALA A 405 5.80 11.45 16.70
C ALA A 405 5.36 10.03 17.03
N VAL A 406 5.45 9.64 18.29
CA VAL A 406 4.75 8.45 18.78
C VAL A 406 3.34 8.87 19.19
N VAL A 407 2.36 8.28 18.53
CA VAL A 407 0.94 8.60 18.74
C VAL A 407 0.24 7.43 19.39
N GLN A 408 -0.44 7.66 20.50
CA GLN A 408 -1.39 6.73 21.09
C GLN A 408 -2.73 6.91 20.39
N THR A 409 -3.17 5.92 19.63
CA THR A 409 -4.52 5.92 19.07
C THR A 409 -5.55 5.85 20.19
N VAL A 410 -6.49 6.79 20.18
CA VAL A 410 -7.59 6.83 21.15
C VAL A 410 -8.84 6.29 20.47
N LEU A 411 -9.38 5.18 20.96
CA LEU A 411 -10.60 4.55 20.44
C LEU A 411 -11.79 4.84 21.34
N THR A 412 -12.92 5.21 20.74
CA THR A 412 -14.22 5.21 21.42
C THR A 412 -14.69 3.77 21.68
N GLU A 413 -15.67 3.59 22.56
CA GLU A 413 -16.19 2.24 22.86
C GLU A 413 -16.80 1.58 21.59
N THR A 414 -17.50 2.34 20.78
CA THR A 414 -18.05 1.85 19.50
C THR A 414 -16.93 1.45 18.52
N GLU A 415 -15.83 2.20 18.47
CA GLU A 415 -14.69 1.85 17.62
C GLU A 415 -14.00 0.58 18.12
N LYS A 416 -13.89 0.37 19.43
CA LYS A 416 -13.33 -0.88 19.98
C LYS A 416 -14.14 -2.08 19.54
N GLN A 417 -15.48 -2.00 19.62
CA GLN A 417 -16.36 -3.08 19.17
C GLN A 417 -16.21 -3.39 17.67
N LEU A 418 -16.06 -2.36 16.82
CA LEU A 418 -15.85 -2.55 15.38
C LEU A 418 -14.46 -3.05 15.02
N CYS A 419 -13.48 -2.79 15.89
CA CYS A 419 -12.10 -3.15 15.67
C CYS A 419 -11.71 -4.49 16.31
N ASP A 420 -12.57 -5.05 17.14
CA ASP A 420 -12.32 -6.32 17.82
C ASP A 420 -12.42 -7.47 16.82
N THR A 421 -11.26 -7.98 16.42
CA THR A 421 -11.11 -9.18 15.59
C THR A 421 -10.79 -10.42 16.45
N ASP A 422 -10.62 -10.24 17.75
CA ASP A 422 -10.18 -11.28 18.69
C ASP A 422 -11.35 -11.98 19.40
N THR A 423 -12.59 -11.80 18.93
CA THR A 423 -13.79 -12.39 19.57
C THR A 423 -13.70 -13.90 19.76
N ALA A 424 -13.03 -14.62 18.88
CA ALA A 424 -12.80 -16.05 19.01
C ALA A 424 -11.82 -16.43 20.14
N MET A 425 -10.99 -15.49 20.62
CA MET A 425 -10.01 -15.69 21.69
C MET A 425 -10.49 -15.11 23.04
N SER A 426 -11.62 -14.41 23.05
CA SER A 426 -12.16 -13.67 24.21
C SER A 426 -13.26 -14.43 24.94
N THR A 427 -13.60 -15.66 24.50
CA THR A 427 -14.49 -16.63 25.15
C THR A 427 -13.65 -17.72 25.76
#